data_7f44463e59bcd6a2ce0bf9d987200e90
#
_entry.id   7f44463e59bcd6a2ce0bf9d987200e90
#
_cell.length_a   1.000
_cell.length_b   1.000
_cell.length_c   1.000
_cell.angle_alpha   90.00
_cell.angle_beta   90.00
_cell.angle_gamma   90.00
#
_symmetry.space_group_name_H-M   'P 1'
#
loop_
_entity.id
_entity.type
_entity.pdbx_description
1 polymer ?
#
loop_
_entity_poly.entity_id
_entity_poly.type
_entity_poly.pdbx_seq_one_letter_code
_entity_poly.pdbx_strand_id
1 'polypeptide(L)'
;FMPEASGPCRFGQYNVMMRELVGQKGIRNVAMLSLTAENSYAGFGVKFALRAWHSIILSDVLDDIYSAVIALAKDPESAKEIFNEVAEDLIEAVGTKPWPELRKRIIAASERLGAIPRRAELDDIPSVALTGEIYVRRDEFSRRYLVERLSRKGFRVRIAPVGEWIHYCDYIVQNKLVAKSQYWDRVKNRLTCMVKDPYEYEIKSILAKSGLYKISESSAEDLVEAASEVLSPRLTGEAVLTVGGALYEIVEEVDGVIALGPFGCMPARISDALVTQNLKDIKLKVSREKEL
;
A
#
# COMPACT_ATOMS: atom_id res chain seq x y z
N PHE A 1 -6.11 20.23 3.21
CA PHE A 1 -5.08 19.29 3.60
C PHE A 1 -4.05 19.17 2.50
N MET A 2 -2.76 19.33 2.83
CA MET A 2 -1.65 19.15 1.90
C MET A 2 -0.51 18.45 2.66
N PRO A 3 -0.32 17.16 2.46
CA PRO A 3 0.77 16.44 3.12
C PRO A 3 2.15 16.94 2.64
N GLU A 4 3.15 16.64 3.42
CA GLU A 4 4.55 16.92 3.10
C GLU A 4 5.29 15.64 2.76
N ALA A 5 6.34 15.75 1.98
CA ALA A 5 7.28 14.66 1.72
C ALA A 5 8.70 15.15 1.94
N SER A 6 9.51 14.33 2.57
CA SER A 6 10.95 14.55 2.70
C SER A 6 11.69 13.93 1.50
N GLY A 7 12.91 14.41 1.22
CA GLY A 7 13.75 13.89 0.14
C GLY A 7 13.57 14.60 -1.21
N PRO A 8 13.94 13.97 -2.32
CA PRO A 8 14.03 14.63 -3.63
C PRO A 8 12.66 14.86 -4.30
N CYS A 9 11.57 14.44 -3.66
CA CYS A 9 10.23 14.55 -4.22
C CYS A 9 9.75 16.01 -4.23
N ARG A 10 9.31 16.49 -5.38
CA ARG A 10 8.72 17.81 -5.59
C ARG A 10 7.47 18.05 -4.75
N PHE A 11 6.78 16.99 -4.37
CA PHE A 11 5.57 17.02 -3.55
C PHE A 11 5.77 17.74 -2.22
N GLY A 12 6.94 17.61 -1.61
CA GLY A 12 7.31 18.33 -0.37
C GLY A 12 7.26 19.86 -0.48
N GLN A 13 7.33 20.40 -1.71
CA GLN A 13 7.29 21.84 -1.95
C GLN A 13 5.85 22.39 -2.09
N TYR A 14 4.87 21.54 -2.33
CA TYR A 14 3.50 22.00 -2.60
C TYR A 14 2.83 22.63 -1.39
N ASN A 15 3.10 22.16 -0.18
CA ASN A 15 2.60 22.79 1.05
C ASN A 15 3.13 24.22 1.18
N VAL A 16 4.44 24.40 0.96
CA VAL A 16 5.08 25.73 1.00
C VAL A 16 4.49 26.65 -0.08
N MET A 17 4.40 26.16 -1.32
CA MET A 17 3.82 26.91 -2.44
C MET A 17 2.36 27.30 -2.16
N MET A 18 1.55 26.40 -1.62
CA MET A 18 0.15 26.70 -1.33
C MET A 18 0.00 27.72 -0.21
N ARG A 19 0.83 27.67 0.83
CA ARG A 19 0.85 28.69 1.89
C ARG A 19 1.18 30.07 1.33
N GLU A 20 2.17 30.14 0.46
CA GLU A 20 2.59 31.37 -0.19
C GLU A 20 1.46 31.93 -1.09
N LEU A 21 0.83 31.08 -1.91
CA LEU A 21 -0.30 31.48 -2.75
C LEU A 21 -1.49 32.00 -1.94
N VAL A 22 -1.83 31.35 -0.82
CA VAL A 22 -2.90 31.81 0.07
C VAL A 22 -2.59 33.19 0.60
N GLY A 23 -1.33 33.46 1.01
CA GLY A 23 -0.87 34.78 1.46
C GLY A 23 -0.93 35.82 0.37
N GLN A 24 -0.38 35.54 -0.81
CA GLN A 24 -0.34 36.46 -1.96
C GLN A 24 -1.75 36.81 -2.48
N LYS A 25 -2.69 35.86 -2.44
CA LYS A 25 -4.08 36.09 -2.86
C LYS A 25 -4.95 36.74 -1.78
N GLY A 26 -4.41 36.98 -0.59
CA GLY A 26 -5.15 37.55 0.53
C GLY A 26 -6.34 36.71 1.00
N ILE A 27 -6.30 35.38 0.79
CA ILE A 27 -7.37 34.46 1.20
C ILE A 27 -7.36 34.37 2.73
N ARG A 28 -8.47 34.74 3.36
CA ARG A 28 -8.63 34.73 4.81
C ARG A 28 -9.38 33.48 5.28
N ASN A 29 -9.23 33.13 6.56
CA ASN A 29 -9.92 32.01 7.21
C ASN A 29 -9.59 30.64 6.59
N VAL A 30 -8.38 30.46 6.09
CA VAL A 30 -7.85 29.18 5.58
C VAL A 30 -6.67 28.74 6.42
N ALA A 31 -6.69 27.48 6.87
CA ALA A 31 -5.56 26.82 7.50
C ALA A 31 -5.03 25.70 6.62
N MET A 32 -3.72 25.63 6.47
CA MET A 32 -3.04 24.52 5.78
C MET A 32 -2.69 23.45 6.78
N LEU A 33 -3.35 22.30 6.70
CA LEU A 33 -3.06 21.12 7.52
C LEU A 33 -2.06 20.22 6.81
N SER A 34 -0.91 20.00 7.43
CA SER A 34 0.09 19.04 7.01
C SER A 34 0.39 18.08 8.16
N LEU A 35 0.29 16.79 7.90
CA LEU A 35 0.56 15.74 8.88
C LEU A 35 1.91 15.11 8.57
N THR A 36 2.87 15.27 9.47
CA THR A 36 4.21 14.67 9.39
C THR A 36 4.61 14.10 10.74
N ALA A 37 5.56 13.16 10.74
CA ALA A 37 6.15 12.68 11.97
C ALA A 37 6.89 13.80 12.74
N GLU A 38 7.47 14.76 12.02
CA GLU A 38 8.21 15.90 12.60
C GLU A 38 7.30 16.85 13.38
N ASN A 39 6.07 17.05 12.90
CA ASN A 39 5.07 17.88 13.60
C ASN A 39 4.14 17.08 14.52
N SER A 40 4.52 15.84 14.86
CA SER A 40 3.72 14.94 15.70
C SER A 40 2.28 14.78 15.21
N TYR A 41 2.12 14.69 13.88
CA TYR A 41 0.81 14.62 13.23
C TYR A 41 -0.09 15.81 13.61
N ALA A 42 0.45 17.03 13.58
CA ALA A 42 -0.22 18.26 13.98
C ALA A 42 -0.76 18.23 15.44
N GLY A 43 -0.12 17.47 16.35
CA GLY A 43 -0.52 17.37 17.75
C GLY A 43 -1.67 16.41 18.04
N PHE A 44 -2.14 15.63 17.07
CA PHE A 44 -3.22 14.64 17.28
C PHE A 44 -2.83 13.46 18.20
N GLY A 45 -1.52 13.22 18.39
CA GLY A 45 -1.00 12.28 19.36
C GLY A 45 -1.11 10.80 18.96
N VAL A 46 -0.71 9.92 19.91
CA VAL A 46 -0.54 8.47 19.66
C VAL A 46 -1.85 7.76 19.28
N LYS A 47 -2.98 8.15 19.87
CA LYS A 47 -4.29 7.54 19.55
C LYS A 47 -4.67 7.75 18.07
N PHE A 48 -4.41 8.94 17.56
CA PHE A 48 -4.64 9.24 16.16
C PHE A 48 -3.69 8.43 15.27
N ALA A 49 -2.40 8.41 15.59
CA ALA A 49 -1.41 7.66 14.83
C ALA A 49 -1.74 6.16 14.75
N LEU A 50 -2.20 5.56 15.87
CA LEU A 50 -2.59 4.15 15.88
C LEU A 50 -3.86 3.89 15.05
N ARG A 51 -4.87 4.77 15.13
CA ARG A 51 -6.06 4.65 14.28
C ARG A 51 -5.74 4.83 12.81
N ALA A 52 -4.86 5.78 12.47
CA ALA A 52 -4.38 5.95 11.11
C ALA A 52 -3.67 4.69 10.60
N TRP A 53 -2.85 4.05 11.44
CA TRP A 53 -2.23 2.77 11.12
C TRP A 53 -3.27 1.68 10.83
N HIS A 54 -4.24 1.50 11.72
CA HIS A 54 -5.33 0.53 11.48
C HIS A 54 -6.08 0.82 10.19
N SER A 55 -6.33 2.09 9.88
CA SER A 55 -7.02 2.50 8.65
C SER A 55 -6.21 2.16 7.41
N ILE A 56 -4.89 2.38 7.43
CA ILE A 56 -3.99 2.07 6.32
C ILE A 56 -4.00 0.57 6.06
N ILE A 57 -3.79 -0.25 7.09
CA ILE A 57 -3.76 -1.71 6.91
C ILE A 57 -5.12 -2.27 6.46
N LEU A 58 -6.22 -1.77 7.04
CA LEU A 58 -7.56 -2.16 6.59
C LEU A 58 -7.79 -1.79 5.12
N SER A 59 -7.43 -0.57 4.72
CA SER A 59 -7.56 -0.13 3.33
C SER A 59 -6.73 -0.98 2.37
N ASP A 60 -5.48 -1.30 2.74
CA ASP A 60 -4.59 -2.13 1.92
C ASP A 60 -5.20 -3.51 1.68
N VAL A 61 -5.71 -4.16 2.73
CA VAL A 61 -6.32 -5.49 2.63
C VAL A 61 -7.67 -5.46 1.92
N LEU A 62 -8.49 -4.44 2.17
CA LEU A 62 -9.81 -4.30 1.52
C LEU A 62 -9.69 -4.06 0.02
N ASP A 63 -8.68 -3.34 -0.46
CA ASP A 63 -8.45 -3.18 -1.90
C ASP A 63 -8.15 -4.52 -2.60
N ASP A 64 -7.33 -5.37 -1.99
CA ASP A 64 -7.07 -6.72 -2.50
C ASP A 64 -8.33 -7.60 -2.48
N ILE A 65 -9.10 -7.54 -1.38
CA ILE A 65 -10.37 -8.25 -1.24
C ILE A 65 -11.38 -7.76 -2.28
N TYR A 66 -11.47 -6.45 -2.52
CA TYR A 66 -12.36 -5.90 -3.54
C TYR A 66 -12.09 -6.51 -4.92
N SER A 67 -10.84 -6.55 -5.32
CA SER A 67 -10.44 -7.17 -6.58
C SER A 67 -10.85 -8.65 -6.63
N ALA A 68 -10.57 -9.40 -5.54
CA ALA A 68 -10.92 -10.81 -5.44
C ALA A 68 -12.45 -11.04 -5.49
N VAL A 69 -13.22 -10.22 -4.78
CA VAL A 69 -14.69 -10.26 -4.78
C VAL A 69 -15.23 -10.12 -6.21
N ILE A 70 -14.81 -9.09 -6.93
CA ILE A 70 -15.29 -8.85 -8.30
C ILE A 70 -14.84 -9.98 -9.25
N ALA A 71 -13.63 -10.50 -9.09
CA ALA A 71 -13.08 -11.53 -9.97
C ALA A 71 -13.69 -12.91 -9.71
N LEU A 72 -14.03 -13.25 -8.48
CA LEU A 72 -14.40 -14.60 -8.07
C LEU A 72 -15.92 -14.82 -7.85
N ALA A 73 -16.68 -13.76 -7.55
CA ALA A 73 -18.08 -13.91 -7.23
C ALA A 73 -18.89 -14.49 -8.40
N LYS A 74 -19.88 -15.33 -8.08
CA LYS A 74 -20.88 -15.80 -9.07
C LYS A 74 -21.73 -14.65 -9.59
N ASP A 75 -22.10 -13.71 -8.70
CA ASP A 75 -22.78 -12.46 -9.01
C ASP A 75 -21.91 -11.28 -8.52
N PRO A 76 -21.10 -10.65 -9.39
CA PRO A 76 -20.21 -9.57 -9.01
C PRO A 76 -20.93 -8.31 -8.51
N GLU A 77 -22.15 -8.01 -9.00
CA GLU A 77 -22.88 -6.81 -8.58
C GLU A 77 -23.39 -6.95 -7.15
N SER A 78 -24.06 -8.05 -6.84
CA SER A 78 -24.50 -8.34 -5.46
C SER A 78 -23.30 -8.45 -4.50
N ALA A 79 -22.21 -9.05 -4.93
CA ALA A 79 -21.01 -9.16 -4.12
C ALA A 79 -20.35 -7.80 -3.84
N LYS A 80 -20.38 -6.87 -4.81
CA LYS A 80 -19.92 -5.50 -4.66
C LYS A 80 -20.77 -4.73 -3.63
N GLU A 81 -22.07 -4.92 -3.62
CA GLU A 81 -22.97 -4.31 -2.62
C GLU A 81 -22.59 -4.79 -1.21
N ILE A 82 -22.44 -6.11 -1.03
CA ILE A 82 -22.00 -6.70 0.26
C ILE A 82 -20.64 -6.13 0.69
N PHE A 83 -19.69 -6.04 -0.25
CA PHE A 83 -18.37 -5.45 0.03
C PHE A 83 -18.48 -4.00 0.49
N ASN A 84 -19.27 -3.18 -0.20
CA ASN A 84 -19.43 -1.76 0.16
C ASN A 84 -20.03 -1.60 1.56
N GLU A 85 -21.06 -2.35 1.92
CA GLU A 85 -21.62 -2.34 3.27
C GLU A 85 -20.58 -2.72 4.34
N VAL A 86 -19.76 -3.75 4.07
CA VAL A 86 -18.70 -4.18 4.97
C VAL A 86 -17.63 -3.10 5.09
N ALA A 87 -17.23 -2.48 3.99
CA ALA A 87 -16.23 -1.41 3.99
C ALA A 87 -16.72 -0.18 4.76
N GLU A 88 -17.96 0.23 4.57
CA GLU A 88 -18.56 1.35 5.31
C GLU A 88 -18.62 1.08 6.82
N ASP A 89 -19.02 -0.13 7.24
CA ASP A 89 -19.02 -0.52 8.67
C ASP A 89 -17.61 -0.47 9.27
N LEU A 90 -16.60 -0.93 8.54
CA LEU A 90 -15.21 -0.89 9.01
C LEU A 90 -14.64 0.53 9.06
N ILE A 91 -14.99 1.40 8.10
CA ILE A 91 -14.61 2.82 8.09
C ILE A 91 -15.19 3.53 9.32
N GLU A 92 -16.48 3.32 9.61
CA GLU A 92 -17.08 3.88 10.82
C GLU A 92 -16.42 3.34 12.08
N ALA A 93 -16.20 2.02 12.14
CA ALA A 93 -15.64 1.36 13.32
C ALA A 93 -14.22 1.82 13.63
N VAL A 94 -13.33 1.93 12.63
CA VAL A 94 -11.95 2.39 12.84
C VAL A 94 -11.89 3.83 13.32
N GLY A 95 -12.81 4.68 12.87
CA GLY A 95 -12.92 6.07 13.31
C GLY A 95 -13.43 6.24 14.73
N THR A 96 -14.32 5.37 15.20
CA THR A 96 -15.09 5.60 16.43
C THR A 96 -14.84 4.58 17.54
N LYS A 97 -14.57 3.31 17.23
CA LYS A 97 -14.52 2.21 18.20
C LYS A 97 -13.13 2.00 18.80
N PRO A 98 -13.02 1.49 20.04
CA PRO A 98 -11.75 0.99 20.57
C PRO A 98 -11.38 -0.36 19.91
N TRP A 99 -10.10 -0.74 20.01
CA TRP A 99 -9.57 -1.95 19.35
C TRP A 99 -10.40 -3.23 19.58
N PRO A 100 -10.83 -3.58 20.82
CA PRO A 100 -11.59 -4.82 21.01
C PRO A 100 -12.91 -4.87 20.24
N GLU A 101 -13.57 -3.72 20.03
CA GLU A 101 -14.79 -3.62 19.25
C GLU A 101 -14.51 -3.60 17.75
N LEU A 102 -13.49 -2.85 17.31
CA LEU A 102 -13.01 -2.87 15.94
C LEU A 102 -12.65 -4.29 15.50
N ARG A 103 -11.91 -5.01 16.34
CA ARG A 103 -11.54 -6.40 16.09
C ARG A 103 -12.77 -7.31 15.87
N LYS A 104 -13.82 -7.15 16.65
CA LYS A 104 -15.08 -7.90 16.44
C LYS A 104 -15.72 -7.59 15.09
N ARG A 105 -15.69 -6.31 14.67
CA ARG A 105 -16.19 -5.90 13.35
C ARG A 105 -15.35 -6.49 12.21
N ILE A 106 -14.03 -6.53 12.36
CA ILE A 106 -13.15 -7.16 11.36
C ILE A 106 -13.44 -8.67 11.24
N ILE A 107 -13.72 -9.38 12.36
CA ILE A 107 -14.11 -10.79 12.32
C ILE A 107 -15.45 -10.95 11.57
N ALA A 108 -16.47 -10.19 11.92
CA ALA A 108 -17.77 -10.23 11.25
C ALA A 108 -17.66 -9.89 9.75
N ALA A 109 -16.81 -8.93 9.41
CA ALA A 109 -16.49 -8.57 8.02
C ALA A 109 -15.87 -9.75 7.26
N SER A 110 -14.90 -10.44 7.86
CA SER A 110 -14.25 -11.61 7.27
C SER A 110 -15.25 -12.74 7.01
N GLU A 111 -16.16 -12.99 7.95
CA GLU A 111 -17.22 -14.00 7.82
C GLU A 111 -18.22 -13.64 6.71
N ARG A 112 -18.70 -12.39 6.67
CA ARG A 112 -19.62 -11.91 5.63
C ARG A 112 -19.00 -11.99 4.23
N LEU A 113 -17.76 -11.56 4.09
CA LEU A 113 -17.03 -11.62 2.82
C LEU A 113 -16.76 -13.07 2.39
N GLY A 114 -16.39 -13.93 3.34
CA GLY A 114 -16.16 -15.35 3.08
C GLY A 114 -17.41 -16.13 2.67
N ALA A 115 -18.60 -15.64 3.04
CA ALA A 115 -19.89 -16.23 2.67
C ALA A 115 -20.33 -15.88 1.23
N ILE A 116 -19.66 -14.97 0.52
CA ILE A 116 -19.96 -14.62 -0.87
C ILE A 116 -19.78 -15.84 -1.77
N PRO A 117 -20.82 -16.26 -2.54
CA PRO A 117 -20.71 -17.41 -3.43
C PRO A 117 -19.70 -17.18 -4.56
N ARG A 118 -18.71 -18.05 -4.65
CA ARG A 118 -17.59 -17.95 -5.60
C ARG A 118 -17.72 -19.00 -6.72
N ARG A 119 -17.11 -18.70 -7.87
CA ARG A 119 -16.98 -19.58 -9.05
C ARG A 119 -15.63 -20.32 -9.10
N ALA A 120 -14.64 -19.85 -8.38
CA ALA A 120 -13.29 -20.38 -8.29
C ALA A 120 -12.64 -19.98 -6.96
N GLU A 121 -11.54 -20.61 -6.60
CA GLU A 121 -10.72 -20.19 -5.47
C GLU A 121 -9.70 -19.11 -5.89
N LEU A 122 -9.09 -18.46 -4.90
CA LEU A 122 -8.20 -17.31 -5.11
C LEU A 122 -6.96 -17.67 -5.95
N ASP A 123 -6.43 -18.87 -5.76
CA ASP A 123 -5.23 -19.36 -6.45
C ASP A 123 -5.55 -19.95 -7.86
N ASP A 124 -6.82 -20.08 -8.23
CA ASP A 124 -7.25 -20.60 -9.54
C ASP A 124 -7.30 -19.54 -10.63
N ILE A 125 -7.13 -18.26 -10.29
CA ILE A 125 -7.24 -17.14 -11.23
C ILE A 125 -5.92 -16.40 -11.34
N PRO A 126 -5.58 -15.89 -12.56
CA PRO A 126 -4.35 -15.14 -12.74
C PRO A 126 -4.34 -13.87 -11.91
N SER A 127 -3.15 -13.55 -11.37
CA SER A 127 -2.91 -12.38 -10.53
C SER A 127 -1.96 -11.37 -11.16
N VAL A 128 -2.22 -10.10 -10.91
CA VAL A 128 -1.42 -8.97 -11.42
C VAL A 128 -1.10 -8.02 -10.27
N ALA A 129 0.18 -7.71 -10.10
CA ALA A 129 0.62 -6.66 -9.19
C ALA A 129 0.43 -5.28 -9.82
N LEU A 130 -0.18 -4.37 -9.07
CA LEU A 130 -0.32 -2.95 -9.42
C LEU A 130 0.57 -2.11 -8.51
N THR A 131 1.68 -1.64 -9.04
CA THR A 131 2.69 -0.86 -8.32
C THR A 131 2.84 0.55 -8.92
N GLY A 132 3.79 1.33 -8.41
CA GLY A 132 4.07 2.70 -8.86
C GLY A 132 3.68 3.76 -7.84
N GLU A 133 3.42 4.98 -8.29
CA GLU A 133 3.18 6.13 -7.44
C GLU A 133 1.95 5.93 -6.55
N ILE A 134 2.11 6.19 -5.24
CA ILE A 134 1.14 5.81 -4.19
C ILE A 134 -0.26 6.37 -4.46
N TYR A 135 -0.40 7.65 -4.79
CA TYR A 135 -1.70 8.26 -5.01
C TYR A 135 -2.37 7.68 -6.26
N VAL A 136 -1.65 7.62 -7.38
CA VAL A 136 -2.22 7.17 -8.67
C VAL A 136 -2.67 5.72 -8.62
N ARG A 137 -1.91 4.85 -7.94
CA ARG A 137 -2.30 3.44 -7.82
C ARG A 137 -3.48 3.21 -6.88
N ARG A 138 -3.77 4.16 -5.96
CA ARG A 138 -4.86 4.06 -4.99
C ARG A 138 -6.13 4.79 -5.43
N ASP A 139 -6.02 5.90 -6.14
CA ASP A 139 -7.16 6.69 -6.58
C ASP A 139 -7.82 6.07 -7.82
N GLU A 140 -9.06 5.63 -7.68
CA GLU A 140 -9.80 4.94 -8.75
C GLU A 140 -9.96 5.77 -10.01
N PHE A 141 -10.19 7.06 -9.86
CA PHE A 141 -10.33 7.97 -11.00
C PHE A 141 -9.01 8.14 -11.74
N SER A 142 -7.90 8.33 -11.03
CA SER A 142 -6.56 8.48 -11.62
C SER A 142 -6.12 7.21 -12.37
N ARG A 143 -6.41 6.03 -11.83
CA ARG A 143 -6.15 4.73 -12.49
C ARG A 143 -7.24 4.30 -13.47
N ARG A 144 -8.24 5.16 -13.72
CA ARG A 144 -9.34 4.90 -14.65
C ARG A 144 -10.09 3.59 -14.37
N TYR A 145 -10.36 3.32 -13.11
CA TYR A 145 -11.03 2.10 -12.64
C TYR A 145 -10.35 0.80 -13.11
N LEU A 146 -9.03 0.83 -13.27
CA LEU A 146 -8.25 -0.28 -13.85
C LEU A 146 -8.45 -1.58 -13.05
N VAL A 147 -8.47 -1.51 -11.73
CA VAL A 147 -8.65 -2.68 -10.86
C VAL A 147 -9.98 -3.35 -11.17
N GLU A 148 -11.10 -2.64 -11.10
CA GLU A 148 -12.40 -3.20 -11.41
C GLU A 148 -12.48 -3.77 -12.84
N ARG A 149 -11.89 -3.07 -13.81
CA ARG A 149 -11.88 -3.52 -15.22
C ARG A 149 -11.11 -4.83 -15.42
N LEU A 150 -10.00 -5.03 -14.72
CA LEU A 150 -9.22 -6.26 -14.76
C LEU A 150 -9.93 -7.38 -13.99
N SER A 151 -10.46 -7.06 -12.80
CA SER A 151 -11.17 -8.04 -11.98
C SER A 151 -12.42 -8.57 -12.69
N ARG A 152 -13.17 -7.74 -13.40
CA ARG A 152 -14.30 -8.19 -14.25
C ARG A 152 -13.87 -9.11 -15.42
N LYS A 153 -12.60 -9.07 -15.80
CA LYS A 153 -12.01 -10.00 -16.79
C LYS A 153 -11.45 -11.28 -16.14
N GLY A 154 -11.58 -11.43 -14.84
CA GLY A 154 -11.15 -12.60 -14.09
C GLY A 154 -9.70 -12.54 -13.57
N PHE A 155 -9.08 -11.35 -13.54
CA PHE A 155 -7.76 -11.17 -12.92
C PHE A 155 -7.92 -10.73 -11.48
N ARG A 156 -7.16 -11.32 -10.57
CA ARG A 156 -6.91 -10.73 -9.25
C ARG A 156 -5.89 -9.61 -9.40
N VAL A 157 -6.22 -8.42 -8.94
CA VAL A 157 -5.28 -7.29 -8.91
C VAL A 157 -4.84 -7.05 -7.48
N ARG A 158 -3.55 -7.18 -7.22
CA ARG A 158 -2.91 -6.86 -5.94
C ARG A 158 -2.30 -5.47 -6.03
N ILE A 159 -2.76 -4.57 -5.20
CA ILE A 159 -2.24 -3.21 -5.19
C ILE A 159 -1.13 -3.12 -4.15
N ALA A 160 0.07 -2.68 -4.55
CA ALA A 160 1.18 -2.49 -3.63
C ALA A 160 0.75 -1.65 -2.42
N PRO A 161 0.87 -2.18 -1.18
CA PRO A 161 0.25 -1.58 0.00
C PRO A 161 0.92 -0.27 0.41
N VAL A 162 0.16 0.62 1.04
CA VAL A 162 0.71 1.84 1.65
C VAL A 162 1.50 1.50 2.91
N GLY A 163 1.08 0.46 3.63
CA GLY A 163 1.82 -0.08 4.78
C GLY A 163 3.27 -0.43 4.47
N GLU A 164 3.55 -0.96 3.27
CA GLU A 164 4.88 -1.26 2.77
C GLU A 164 5.79 -0.02 2.75
N TRP A 165 5.27 1.14 2.32
CA TRP A 165 6.02 2.40 2.38
C TRP A 165 6.41 2.79 3.81
N ILE A 166 5.53 2.56 4.77
CA ILE A 166 5.81 2.86 6.17
C ILE A 166 6.87 1.91 6.73
N HIS A 167 6.79 0.61 6.42
CA HIS A 167 7.83 -0.35 6.78
C HIS A 167 9.17 -0.04 6.12
N TYR A 168 9.16 0.42 4.88
CA TYR A 168 10.38 0.89 4.21
C TYR A 168 10.97 2.14 4.89
N CYS A 169 10.14 3.09 5.33
CA CYS A 169 10.61 4.22 6.12
C CYS A 169 11.27 3.76 7.43
N ASP A 170 10.71 2.75 8.08
CA ASP A 170 11.33 2.15 9.26
C ASP A 170 12.67 1.48 8.92
N TYR A 171 12.73 0.74 7.82
CA TYR A 171 13.95 0.09 7.32
C TYR A 171 15.07 1.09 7.06
N ILE A 172 14.81 2.20 6.35
CA ILE A 172 15.85 3.20 6.05
C ILE A 172 16.37 3.91 7.31
N VAL A 173 15.53 4.09 8.33
CA VAL A 173 15.95 4.62 9.64
C VAL A 173 16.84 3.62 10.37
N GLN A 174 16.45 2.34 10.43
CA GLN A 174 17.20 1.28 11.11
C GLN A 174 18.56 1.03 10.45
N ASN A 175 18.64 1.06 9.13
CA ASN A 175 19.85 0.80 8.34
C ASN A 175 20.70 2.04 8.07
N LYS A 176 20.40 3.19 8.72
CA LYS A 176 21.18 4.44 8.61
C LYS A 176 21.29 4.97 7.18
N LEU A 177 20.29 4.71 6.35
CA LEU A 177 20.23 5.23 4.98
C LEU A 177 19.78 6.71 4.95
N VAL A 178 19.27 7.23 6.07
CA VAL A 178 18.91 8.65 6.26
C VAL A 178 20.11 9.37 6.88
N ALA A 179 20.57 10.47 6.25
CA ALA A 179 21.77 11.20 6.62
C ALA A 179 21.80 11.75 8.07
N LYS A 180 20.64 11.92 8.72
CA LYS A 180 20.52 12.49 10.07
C LYS A 180 19.96 11.51 11.11
N SER A 181 19.88 10.20 10.83
CA SER A 181 19.36 9.22 11.79
C SER A 181 20.27 9.11 13.01
N GLN A 182 19.76 9.53 14.17
CA GLN A 182 20.43 9.39 15.46
C GLN A 182 20.13 8.04 16.11
N TYR A 183 20.91 7.67 17.13
CA TYR A 183 20.66 6.44 17.89
C TYR A 183 19.26 6.38 18.50
N TRP A 184 18.79 7.48 19.06
CA TRP A 184 17.47 7.57 19.69
C TRP A 184 16.31 7.46 18.69
N ASP A 185 16.50 7.90 17.44
CA ASP A 185 15.49 7.74 16.39
C ASP A 185 15.25 6.26 16.10
N ARG A 186 16.30 5.46 16.03
CA ARG A 186 16.22 4.02 15.84
C ARG A 186 15.57 3.28 17.00
N VAL A 187 15.90 3.68 18.25
CA VAL A 187 15.25 3.12 19.45
C VAL A 187 13.75 3.42 19.43
N LYS A 188 13.37 4.68 19.20
CA LYS A 188 11.97 5.11 19.10
C LYS A 188 11.24 4.38 17.98
N ASN A 189 11.85 4.28 16.80
CA ASN A 189 11.30 3.57 15.66
C ASN A 189 11.05 2.10 16.01
N ARG A 190 12.03 1.40 16.60
CA ARG A 190 11.87 0.01 17.01
C ARG A 190 10.74 -0.21 18.02
N LEU A 191 10.60 0.69 18.98
CA LEU A 191 9.47 0.65 19.92
C LEU A 191 8.12 0.87 19.22
N THR A 192 8.08 1.75 18.23
CA THR A 192 6.88 1.98 17.41
C THR A 192 6.51 0.73 16.62
N CYS A 193 7.47 0.05 15.97
CA CYS A 193 7.23 -1.21 15.26
C CYS A 193 6.68 -2.28 16.21
N MET A 194 7.25 -2.45 17.41
CA MET A 194 6.74 -3.41 18.40
C MET A 194 5.27 -3.20 18.76
N VAL A 195 4.76 -1.98 18.65
CA VAL A 195 3.36 -1.66 18.92
C VAL A 195 2.48 -1.88 17.69
N LYS A 196 2.93 -1.46 16.51
CA LYS A 196 2.10 -1.46 15.29
C LYS A 196 2.02 -2.81 14.59
N ASP A 197 3.12 -3.58 14.58
CA ASP A 197 3.20 -4.83 13.82
C ASP A 197 2.22 -5.91 14.29
N PRO A 198 1.97 -6.10 15.60
CA PRO A 198 0.94 -7.03 16.07
C PRO A 198 -0.47 -6.73 15.56
N TYR A 199 -0.85 -5.45 15.49
CA TYR A 199 -2.16 -5.05 14.94
C TYR A 199 -2.28 -5.36 13.46
N GLU A 200 -1.24 -5.09 12.70
CA GLU A 200 -1.19 -5.42 11.28
C GLU A 200 -1.36 -6.91 11.06
N TYR A 201 -0.55 -7.72 11.74
CA TYR A 201 -0.62 -9.17 11.65
C TYR A 201 -2.01 -9.70 12.01
N GLU A 202 -2.62 -9.17 13.07
CA GLU A 202 -3.95 -9.59 13.51
C GLU A 202 -5.03 -9.23 12.49
N ILE A 203 -5.03 -7.99 11.93
CA ILE A 203 -5.96 -7.54 10.89
C ILE A 203 -5.86 -8.44 9.67
N LYS A 204 -4.63 -8.63 9.15
CA LYS A 204 -4.36 -9.46 7.98
C LYS A 204 -4.79 -10.91 8.20
N SER A 205 -4.45 -11.48 9.37
CA SER A 205 -4.78 -12.86 9.71
C SER A 205 -6.28 -13.11 9.83
N ILE A 206 -7.04 -12.14 10.35
CA ILE A 206 -8.51 -12.27 10.44
C ILE A 206 -9.12 -12.19 9.05
N LEU A 207 -8.74 -11.21 8.23
CA LEU A 207 -9.32 -11.01 6.90
C LEU A 207 -8.90 -12.11 5.90
N ALA A 208 -7.74 -12.72 6.07
CA ALA A 208 -7.32 -13.88 5.27
C ALA A 208 -8.26 -15.08 5.42
N LYS A 209 -8.95 -15.23 6.57
CA LYS A 209 -9.93 -16.31 6.79
C LYS A 209 -11.13 -16.23 5.85
N SER A 210 -11.40 -15.09 5.22
CA SER A 210 -12.42 -14.96 4.18
C SER A 210 -12.11 -15.79 2.93
N GLY A 211 -10.85 -16.21 2.72
CA GLY A 211 -10.40 -16.86 1.50
C GLY A 211 -10.32 -15.93 0.28
N LEU A 212 -10.44 -14.60 0.49
CA LEU A 212 -10.37 -13.57 -0.54
C LEU A 212 -9.08 -12.74 -0.47
N TYR A 213 -8.24 -13.02 0.52
CA TYR A 213 -6.97 -12.35 0.76
C TYR A 213 -5.90 -13.36 1.18
N LYS A 214 -4.70 -13.20 0.66
CA LYS A 214 -3.52 -13.98 1.04
C LYS A 214 -2.47 -13.03 1.59
N ILE A 215 -1.93 -13.36 2.76
CA ILE A 215 -0.89 -12.54 3.38
C ILE A 215 0.38 -12.71 2.52
N SER A 216 0.96 -11.59 2.08
CA SER A 216 2.27 -11.61 1.43
C SER A 216 3.35 -11.88 2.47
N GLU A 217 4.32 -12.70 2.12
CA GLU A 217 5.47 -13.02 2.95
C GLU A 217 6.62 -12.01 2.77
N SER A 218 6.52 -11.10 1.78
CA SER A 218 7.56 -10.11 1.51
C SER A 218 7.70 -9.08 2.62
N SER A 219 8.92 -8.82 3.02
CA SER A 219 9.30 -7.74 3.91
C SER A 219 9.89 -6.56 3.12
N ALA A 220 9.96 -5.38 3.73
CA ALA A 220 10.65 -4.23 3.13
C ALA A 220 12.13 -4.53 2.82
N GLU A 221 12.77 -5.45 3.59
CA GLU A 221 14.14 -5.90 3.37
C GLU A 221 14.26 -6.72 2.08
N ASP A 222 13.35 -7.67 1.87
CA ASP A 222 13.30 -8.51 0.65
C ASP A 222 13.12 -7.65 -0.60
N LEU A 223 12.25 -6.63 -0.53
CA LEU A 223 12.02 -5.71 -1.65
C LEU A 223 13.25 -4.84 -1.94
N VAL A 224 13.93 -4.36 -0.90
CA VAL A 224 15.17 -3.60 -1.07
C VAL A 224 16.28 -4.47 -1.62
N GLU A 225 16.38 -5.73 -1.19
CA GLU A 225 17.35 -6.69 -1.72
C GLU A 225 17.07 -6.98 -3.20
N ALA A 226 15.85 -7.28 -3.58
CA ALA A 226 15.46 -7.47 -4.98
C ALA A 226 15.76 -6.25 -5.85
N ALA A 227 15.52 -5.03 -5.35
CA ALA A 227 15.88 -3.81 -6.06
C ALA A 227 17.39 -3.62 -6.20
N SER A 228 18.19 -4.10 -5.23
CA SER A 228 19.63 -3.82 -5.15
C SER A 228 20.44 -4.36 -6.32
N GLU A 229 19.92 -5.32 -7.07
CA GLU A 229 20.54 -5.84 -8.29
C GLU A 229 20.61 -4.79 -9.41
N VAL A 230 19.66 -3.86 -9.44
CA VAL A 230 19.50 -2.90 -10.56
C VAL A 230 19.48 -1.44 -10.11
N LEU A 231 19.26 -1.19 -8.81
CA LEU A 231 19.10 0.14 -8.26
C LEU A 231 19.73 0.23 -6.86
N SER A 232 20.65 1.17 -6.64
CA SER A 232 21.26 1.32 -5.33
C SER A 232 20.24 1.66 -4.23
N PRO A 233 20.21 0.92 -3.11
CA PRO A 233 19.35 1.24 -1.95
C PRO A 233 19.60 2.65 -1.36
N ARG A 234 20.78 3.23 -1.61
CA ARG A 234 21.15 4.58 -1.17
C ARG A 234 20.39 5.69 -1.92
N LEU A 235 19.75 5.36 -3.05
CA LEU A 235 18.90 6.31 -3.75
C LEU A 235 17.73 6.74 -2.87
N THR A 236 17.30 5.87 -1.99
CA THR A 236 16.14 6.03 -1.13
C THR A 236 14.88 6.53 -1.86
N GLY A 237 13.70 6.24 -1.35
CA GLY A 237 12.44 6.70 -1.95
C GLY A 237 11.67 5.61 -2.71
N GLU A 238 10.58 6.02 -3.30
CA GLU A 238 9.56 5.14 -3.87
C GLU A 238 10.06 4.27 -5.03
N ALA A 239 11.10 4.71 -5.77
CA ALA A 239 11.67 3.94 -6.86
C ALA A 239 12.22 2.58 -6.41
N VAL A 240 12.86 2.54 -5.22
CA VAL A 240 13.42 1.29 -4.67
C VAL A 240 12.30 0.28 -4.41
N LEU A 241 11.21 0.71 -3.77
CA LEU A 241 10.06 -0.16 -3.50
C LEU A 241 9.34 -0.58 -4.78
N THR A 242 9.11 0.35 -5.71
CA THR A 242 8.42 0.03 -6.97
C THR A 242 9.20 -0.98 -7.80
N VAL A 243 10.53 -0.83 -7.88
CA VAL A 243 11.40 -1.78 -8.59
C VAL A 243 11.47 -3.10 -7.85
N GLY A 244 11.75 -3.07 -6.54
CA GLY A 244 11.88 -4.27 -5.72
C GLY A 244 10.59 -5.07 -5.66
N GLY A 245 9.45 -4.41 -5.43
CA GLY A 245 8.14 -5.05 -5.45
C GLY A 245 7.84 -5.71 -6.80
N ALA A 246 8.07 -4.99 -7.91
CA ALA A 246 7.85 -5.55 -9.23
C ALA A 246 8.72 -6.78 -9.52
N LEU A 247 9.99 -6.75 -9.13
CA LEU A 247 10.93 -7.85 -9.36
C LEU A 247 10.66 -9.04 -8.43
N TYR A 248 10.37 -8.79 -7.16
CA TYR A 248 10.06 -9.82 -6.18
C TYR A 248 8.73 -10.52 -6.51
N GLU A 249 7.66 -9.75 -6.69
CA GLU A 249 6.32 -10.29 -6.89
C GLU A 249 6.19 -11.11 -8.18
N ILE A 250 6.85 -10.70 -9.28
CA ILE A 250 6.77 -11.45 -10.54
C ILE A 250 7.45 -12.82 -10.45
N VAL A 251 8.38 -12.95 -9.54
CA VAL A 251 9.08 -14.23 -9.28
C VAL A 251 8.22 -15.15 -8.43
N GLU A 252 7.68 -14.61 -7.33
CA GLU A 252 7.12 -15.42 -6.25
C GLU A 252 5.59 -15.49 -6.25
N GLU A 253 4.90 -14.42 -6.67
CA GLU A 253 3.52 -14.24 -6.26
C GLU A 253 2.51 -13.90 -7.36
N VAL A 254 2.93 -13.37 -8.54
CA VAL A 254 2.00 -12.89 -9.57
C VAL A 254 2.41 -13.27 -11.00
N ASP A 255 1.41 -13.29 -11.90
CA ASP A 255 1.62 -13.59 -13.33
C ASP A 255 2.06 -12.38 -14.14
N GLY A 256 1.84 -11.17 -13.63
CA GLY A 256 2.22 -9.94 -14.32
C GLY A 256 2.29 -8.73 -13.39
N VAL A 257 2.95 -7.67 -13.85
CA VAL A 257 3.11 -6.40 -13.13
C VAL A 257 2.65 -5.23 -14.00
N ILE A 258 1.94 -4.29 -13.39
CA ILE A 258 1.56 -3.01 -13.98
C ILE A 258 2.10 -1.91 -13.08
N ALA A 259 2.98 -1.06 -13.60
CA ALA A 259 3.48 0.12 -12.90
C ALA A 259 2.74 1.37 -13.38
N LEU A 260 2.15 2.13 -12.44
CA LEU A 260 1.46 3.38 -12.73
C LEU A 260 2.19 4.57 -12.13
N GLY A 261 2.25 5.66 -12.88
CA GLY A 261 2.78 6.91 -12.35
C GLY A 261 2.46 8.11 -13.24
N PRO A 262 2.37 9.32 -12.66
CA PRO A 262 2.17 10.52 -13.43
C PRO A 262 3.41 10.84 -14.27
N PHE A 263 3.21 11.52 -15.39
CA PHE A 263 4.27 11.82 -16.36
C PHE A 263 5.50 12.51 -15.74
N GLY A 264 5.29 13.42 -14.80
CA GLY A 264 6.36 14.19 -14.17
C GLY A 264 6.97 13.56 -12.89
N CYS A 265 6.59 12.33 -12.54
CA CYS A 265 7.12 11.67 -11.35
C CYS A 265 8.49 11.02 -11.65
N MET A 266 9.56 11.53 -11.04
CA MET A 266 10.91 11.02 -11.24
C MET A 266 11.07 9.56 -10.78
N PRO A 267 10.66 9.17 -9.55
CA PRO A 267 10.70 7.78 -9.13
C PRO A 267 9.97 6.84 -10.09
N ALA A 268 8.76 7.21 -10.53
CA ALA A 268 8.00 6.40 -11.47
C ALA A 268 8.70 6.22 -12.83
N ARG A 269 9.38 7.26 -13.34
CA ARG A 269 10.14 7.15 -14.60
C ARG A 269 11.37 6.25 -14.48
N ILE A 270 12.09 6.33 -13.35
CA ILE A 270 13.21 5.43 -13.06
C ILE A 270 12.73 3.99 -12.98
N SER A 271 11.66 3.75 -12.22
CA SER A 271 11.08 2.43 -12.03
C SER A 271 10.59 1.82 -13.35
N ASP A 272 9.90 2.60 -14.18
CA ASP A 272 9.38 2.18 -15.47
C ASP A 272 10.51 1.69 -16.39
N ALA A 273 11.61 2.45 -16.45
CA ALA A 273 12.78 2.08 -17.26
C ALA A 273 13.43 0.78 -16.75
N LEU A 274 13.67 0.67 -15.45
CA LEU A 274 14.36 -0.47 -14.86
C LEU A 274 13.50 -1.75 -14.88
N VAL A 275 12.23 -1.64 -14.52
CA VAL A 275 11.31 -2.80 -14.53
C VAL A 275 11.12 -3.31 -15.96
N THR A 276 10.88 -2.43 -16.94
CA THR A 276 10.70 -2.83 -18.34
C THR A 276 11.94 -3.54 -18.89
N GLN A 277 13.13 -3.09 -18.53
CA GLN A 277 14.38 -3.69 -18.99
C GLN A 277 14.65 -5.06 -18.36
N ASN A 278 14.37 -5.22 -17.07
CA ASN A 278 14.83 -6.39 -16.30
C ASN A 278 13.75 -7.48 -16.15
N LEU A 279 12.46 -7.14 -16.25
CA LEU A 279 11.36 -8.07 -15.98
C LEU A 279 11.38 -9.31 -16.88
N LYS A 280 11.72 -9.15 -18.17
CA LYS A 280 11.79 -10.25 -19.12
C LYS A 280 12.87 -11.26 -18.78
N ASP A 281 14.03 -10.77 -18.39
CA ASP A 281 15.19 -11.62 -18.10
C ASP A 281 14.97 -12.39 -16.79
N ILE A 282 14.38 -11.76 -15.79
CA ILE A 282 14.03 -12.39 -14.53
C ILE A 282 12.95 -13.44 -14.73
N LYS A 283 11.88 -13.13 -15.46
CA LYS A 283 10.82 -14.11 -15.76
C LYS A 283 11.33 -15.32 -16.53
N LEU A 284 12.26 -15.13 -17.46
CA LEU A 284 12.90 -16.21 -18.20
C LEU A 284 13.80 -17.07 -17.31
N LYS A 285 14.54 -16.49 -16.36
CA LYS A 285 15.34 -17.25 -15.39
C LYS A 285 14.45 -18.13 -14.53
N VAL A 286 13.40 -17.56 -13.93
CA VAL A 286 12.46 -18.28 -13.06
C VAL A 286 11.72 -19.40 -13.81
N SER A 287 11.29 -19.16 -15.06
CA SER A 287 10.63 -20.20 -15.84
C SER A 287 11.57 -21.39 -16.10
N ARG A 288 12.86 -21.15 -16.36
CA ARG A 288 13.86 -22.20 -16.55
C ARG A 288 14.18 -22.96 -15.28
N GLU A 289 14.16 -22.30 -14.13
CA GLU A 289 14.41 -22.94 -12.81
C GLU A 289 13.23 -23.81 -12.36
N LYS A 290 12.00 -23.48 -12.76
CA LYS A 290 10.79 -24.27 -12.50
C LYS A 290 10.61 -25.46 -13.43
N GLU A 291 11.34 -25.52 -14.55
CA GLU A 291 11.35 -26.65 -15.50
C GLU A 291 12.45 -27.70 -15.19
N LEU A 292 13.35 -27.44 -14.23
CA LEU A 292 14.39 -28.33 -13.73
C LEU A 292 13.96 -28.97 -12.39
#